data_a43d4b75d1de754135dd4b3c50b6b07c
#
_entry.id   a43d4b75d1de754135dd4b3c50b6b07c
#
_cell.length_a   1.000
_cell.length_b   1.000
_cell.length_c   1.000
_cell.angle_alpha   90.00
_cell.angle_beta   90.00
_cell.angle_gamma   90.00
#
_symmetry.space_group_name_H-M   'P 1'
#
loop_
_entity.id
_entity.type
_entity.pdbx_description
1 polymer ?
#
loop_
_entity_poly.entity_id
_entity_poly.type
_entity_poly.pdbx_seq_one_letter_code
_entity_poly.pdbx_strand_id
1 'polypeptide(L)'
;MIYENKIRYWGPMRTGSRVVTRFLQSIGFEGHHSHNLEWNNEDQLWVSIRNPYWRAVSWWIIRHGISHWIDGEGVRHEPQRMSFKDWVMSDNEYFNQGLDEDDTWDTIGQLNRYGIKPTHLIRSENVYEDLMKIPFVNQRMNQDWEQKLKQIDVEHWKIHYLDEYKDLDYSTLYTQELADRVWNKKQYETFGLYEKDSWRNFR
;
A
#
# COMPACT_ATOMS: atom_id res chain seq x y z
N MET A 1 9.96 -3.11 9.48
CA MET A 1 10.15 -4.29 8.58
C MET A 1 9.95 -5.55 9.38
N ILE A 2 9.43 -6.60 8.79
CA ILE A 2 9.38 -7.92 9.42
C ILE A 2 10.25 -8.91 8.65
N TYR A 3 10.73 -9.92 9.33
CA TYR A 3 11.70 -10.86 8.77
C TYR A 3 11.53 -12.27 9.35
N GLU A 4 11.97 -13.26 8.59
CA GLU A 4 12.18 -14.64 9.03
C GLU A 4 13.13 -15.37 8.09
N ASN A 5 14.11 -16.12 8.61
CA ASN A 5 14.97 -17.04 7.85
C ASN A 5 15.50 -16.45 6.53
N LYS A 6 16.12 -15.30 6.54
CA LYS A 6 16.60 -14.58 5.35
C LYS A 6 15.49 -14.07 4.42
N ILE A 7 14.27 -13.96 4.90
CA ILE A 7 13.17 -13.32 4.20
C ILE A 7 12.87 -12.01 4.89
N ARG A 8 12.82 -10.94 4.13
CA ARG A 8 12.38 -9.63 4.61
C ARG A 8 11.13 -9.21 3.88
N TYR A 9 10.12 -8.82 4.61
CA TYR A 9 8.93 -8.20 4.05
C TYR A 9 8.97 -6.70 4.29
N TRP A 10 8.81 -5.95 3.23
CA TRP A 10 8.69 -4.51 3.24
C TRP A 10 7.34 -4.06 2.67
N GLY A 11 6.64 -3.23 3.41
CA GLY A 11 5.35 -2.69 3.03
C GLY A 11 5.39 -1.18 2.85
N PRO A 12 5.58 -0.68 1.63
CA PRO A 12 5.49 0.75 1.36
C PRO A 12 4.17 1.36 1.82
N MET A 13 4.14 2.68 2.01
CA MET A 13 2.93 3.35 2.46
C MET A 13 1.76 3.13 1.50
N ARG A 14 0.59 2.89 2.08
CA ARG A 14 -0.70 2.74 1.38
C ARG A 14 -0.79 1.53 0.44
N THR A 15 0.06 0.53 0.63
CA THR A 15 0.02 -0.75 -0.11
C THR A 15 -0.61 -1.90 0.68
N GLY A 16 -1.47 -1.62 1.65
CA GLY A 16 -2.07 -2.66 2.49
C GLY A 16 -1.09 -3.35 3.45
N SER A 17 0.08 -2.74 3.66
CA SER A 17 1.22 -3.32 4.37
C SER A 17 0.91 -3.82 5.78
N ARG A 18 -0.03 -3.19 6.50
CA ARG A 18 -0.41 -3.64 7.85
C ARG A 18 -1.12 -4.99 7.86
N VAL A 19 -2.01 -5.22 6.90
CA VAL A 19 -2.72 -6.49 6.75
C VAL A 19 -1.71 -7.60 6.52
N VAL A 20 -0.81 -7.41 5.55
CA VAL A 20 0.25 -8.38 5.24
C VAL A 20 1.19 -8.59 6.43
N THR A 21 1.62 -7.50 7.10
CA THR A 21 2.48 -7.59 8.29
C THR A 21 1.85 -8.45 9.37
N ARG A 22 0.60 -8.18 9.75
CA ARG A 22 -0.10 -8.93 10.79
C ARG A 22 -0.30 -10.39 10.41
N PHE A 23 -0.62 -10.62 9.13
CA PHE A 23 -0.76 -11.97 8.64
C PHE A 23 0.57 -12.73 8.75
N LEU A 24 1.67 -12.17 8.27
CA LEU A 24 2.99 -12.78 8.35
C LEU A 24 3.43 -13.00 9.81
N GLN A 25 3.15 -12.07 10.71
CA GLN A 25 3.39 -12.25 12.15
C GLN A 25 2.57 -13.42 12.71
N SER A 26 1.35 -13.63 12.25
CA SER A 26 0.51 -14.76 12.71
C SER A 26 1.04 -16.14 12.30
N ILE A 27 1.95 -16.19 11.32
CA ILE A 27 2.62 -17.42 10.86
C ILE A 27 4.10 -17.48 11.25
N GLY A 28 4.54 -16.62 12.19
CA GLY A 28 5.84 -16.73 12.85
C GLY A 28 6.90 -15.75 12.37
N PHE A 29 6.58 -14.78 11.51
CA PHE A 29 7.53 -13.70 11.21
C PHE A 29 7.71 -12.78 12.41
N GLU A 30 8.95 -12.34 12.63
CA GLU A 30 9.29 -11.39 13.69
C GLU A 30 9.39 -9.95 13.16
N GLY A 31 9.45 -9.00 14.09
CA GLY A 31 9.64 -7.58 13.80
C GLY A 31 8.36 -6.75 13.85
N HIS A 32 8.43 -5.54 13.33
CA HIS A 32 7.34 -4.56 13.40
C HIS A 32 7.06 -3.95 12.03
N HIS A 33 5.89 -3.36 11.90
CA HIS A 33 5.52 -2.61 10.71
C HIS A 33 6.42 -1.38 10.55
N SER A 34 7.08 -1.26 9.41
CA SER A 34 7.89 -0.10 9.04
C SER A 34 7.73 0.18 7.56
N HIS A 35 7.72 1.45 7.20
CA HIS A 35 7.72 1.89 5.82
C HIS A 35 9.13 2.15 5.27
N ASN A 36 10.13 2.17 6.15
CA ASN A 36 11.51 2.32 5.74
C ASN A 36 12.06 0.96 5.28
N LEU A 37 12.76 0.96 4.17
CA LEU A 37 13.46 -0.21 3.66
C LEU A 37 14.81 -0.32 4.38
N GLU A 38 14.96 -1.37 5.19
CA GLU A 38 16.23 -1.79 5.76
C GLU A 38 16.64 -3.09 5.06
N TRP A 39 17.69 -3.04 4.28
CA TRP A 39 18.08 -4.14 3.43
C TRP A 39 19.50 -4.61 3.70
N ASN A 40 19.70 -5.92 3.64
CA ASN A 40 21.00 -6.56 3.48
C ASN A 40 20.96 -7.47 2.25
N ASN A 41 22.08 -7.62 1.54
CA ASN A 41 22.14 -8.32 0.26
C ASN A 41 21.96 -9.84 0.35
N GLU A 42 21.83 -10.40 1.55
CA GLU A 42 21.72 -11.84 1.77
C GLU A 42 20.26 -12.34 1.85
N ASP A 43 19.30 -11.44 2.01
CA ASP A 43 17.91 -11.78 2.25
C ASP A 43 17.07 -11.73 0.98
N GLN A 44 16.01 -12.54 0.94
CA GLN A 44 14.94 -12.37 -0.04
C GLN A 44 14.07 -11.17 0.35
N LEU A 45 13.72 -10.33 -0.60
CA LEU A 45 12.84 -9.20 -0.36
C LEU A 45 11.44 -9.46 -0.92
N TRP A 46 10.44 -9.43 -0.04
CA TRP A 46 9.03 -9.45 -0.39
C TRP A 46 8.47 -8.05 -0.22
N VAL A 47 7.72 -7.58 -1.20
CA VAL A 47 7.22 -6.20 -1.23
C VAL A 47 5.73 -6.16 -1.49
N SER A 48 5.00 -5.40 -0.66
CA SER A 48 3.61 -5.06 -0.96
C SER A 48 3.52 -4.02 -2.06
N ILE A 49 2.62 -4.26 -2.99
CA ILE A 49 2.22 -3.29 -4.00
C ILE A 49 0.70 -3.11 -4.00
N ARG A 50 0.23 -2.08 -4.64
CA ARG A 50 -1.18 -1.80 -4.78
C ARG A 50 -1.48 -1.20 -6.14
N ASN A 51 -2.67 -1.48 -6.66
CA ASN A 51 -3.19 -0.82 -7.84
C ASN A 51 -3.01 0.71 -7.71
N PRO A 52 -2.38 1.40 -8.66
CA PRO A 52 -2.02 2.82 -8.53
C PRO A 52 -3.24 3.72 -8.30
N TYR A 53 -4.38 3.37 -8.85
CA TYR A 53 -5.63 4.11 -8.66
C TYR A 53 -6.16 3.97 -7.23
N TRP A 54 -6.16 2.75 -6.68
CA TRP A 54 -6.55 2.51 -5.29
C TRP A 54 -5.57 3.16 -4.32
N ARG A 55 -4.28 3.14 -4.67
CA ARG A 55 -3.26 3.78 -3.85
C ARG A 55 -3.47 5.28 -3.81
N ALA A 56 -3.76 5.92 -4.94
CA ALA A 56 -4.05 7.35 -5.02
C ALA A 56 -5.27 7.75 -4.19
N VAL A 57 -6.40 7.02 -4.31
CA VAL A 57 -7.57 7.28 -3.46
C VAL A 57 -7.24 7.10 -1.99
N SER A 58 -6.50 6.05 -1.63
CA SER A 58 -6.09 5.81 -0.24
C SER A 58 -5.21 6.92 0.32
N TRP A 59 -4.34 7.52 -0.50
CA TRP A 59 -3.55 8.69 -0.12
C TRP A 59 -4.43 9.93 0.08
N TRP A 60 -5.34 10.17 -0.86
CA TRP A 60 -6.27 11.28 -0.75
C TRP A 60 -7.14 11.17 0.50
N ILE A 61 -7.71 10.00 0.80
CA ILE A 61 -8.55 9.81 2.00
C ILE A 61 -7.75 10.10 3.28
N ILE A 62 -6.52 9.61 3.41
CA ILE A 62 -5.73 9.85 4.63
C ILE A 62 -5.37 11.34 4.80
N ARG A 63 -5.29 12.09 3.71
CA ARG A 63 -4.96 13.52 3.74
C ARG A 63 -6.20 14.40 3.89
N HIS A 64 -7.33 14.00 3.34
CA HIS A 64 -8.52 14.85 3.20
C HIS A 64 -9.82 14.24 3.73
N GLY A 65 -9.88 12.92 3.88
CA GLY A 65 -11.08 12.16 4.25
C GLY A 65 -11.13 11.63 5.69
N ILE A 66 -10.14 11.95 6.52
CA ILE A 66 -10.14 11.61 7.95
C ILE A 66 -10.66 12.76 8.80
N SER A 67 -11.17 12.46 9.99
CA SER A 67 -11.66 13.48 10.92
C SER A 67 -10.53 14.35 11.48
N HIS A 68 -9.42 13.74 11.81
CA HIS A 68 -8.21 14.41 12.32
C HIS A 68 -7.02 13.43 12.28
N TRP A 69 -5.82 13.96 12.45
CA TRP A 69 -4.64 13.16 12.72
C TRP A 69 -3.84 13.78 13.88
N ILE A 70 -3.04 12.96 14.54
CA ILE A 70 -2.18 13.37 15.65
C ILE A 70 -0.74 13.20 15.19
N ASP A 71 0.07 14.25 15.34
CA ASP A 71 1.49 14.21 14.98
C ASP A 71 2.35 13.51 16.05
N GLY A 72 3.66 13.45 15.82
CA GLY A 72 4.61 12.84 16.74
C GLY A 72 4.77 13.57 18.08
N GLU A 73 4.29 14.81 18.18
CA GLU A 73 4.29 15.63 19.41
C GLU A 73 2.95 15.55 20.15
N GLY A 74 1.98 14.80 19.62
CA GLY A 74 0.65 14.65 20.23
C GLY A 74 -0.32 15.78 19.88
N VAL A 75 0.02 16.65 18.93
CA VAL A 75 -0.85 17.75 18.52
C VAL A 75 -1.89 17.25 17.51
N ARG A 76 -3.15 17.60 17.75
CA ARG A 76 -4.27 17.28 16.87
C ARG A 76 -4.33 18.28 15.72
N HIS A 77 -4.39 17.75 14.50
CA HIS A 77 -4.56 18.53 13.28
C HIS A 77 -5.85 18.13 12.56
N GLU A 78 -6.53 19.12 11.99
CA GLU A 78 -7.66 18.87 11.11
C GLU A 78 -7.20 18.94 9.65
N PRO A 79 -7.51 17.94 8.82
CA PRO A 79 -7.06 17.92 7.44
C PRO A 79 -7.80 19.02 6.64
N GLN A 80 -7.05 19.67 5.75
CA GLN A 80 -7.63 20.57 4.77
C GLN A 80 -8.49 19.76 3.80
N ARG A 81 -9.76 20.12 3.65
CA ARG A 81 -10.69 19.45 2.73
C ARG A 81 -10.38 19.82 1.29
N MET A 82 -10.24 18.82 0.44
CA MET A 82 -10.03 18.98 -0.99
C MET A 82 -10.75 17.85 -1.72
N SER A 83 -11.40 18.17 -2.85
CA SER A 83 -12.01 17.12 -3.67
C SER A 83 -10.94 16.19 -4.25
N PHE A 84 -11.31 14.95 -4.55
CA PHE A 84 -10.38 14.02 -5.19
C PHE A 84 -9.87 14.57 -6.53
N LYS A 85 -10.76 15.19 -7.32
CA LYS A 85 -10.41 15.82 -8.58
C LYS A 85 -9.34 16.91 -8.40
N ASP A 86 -9.58 17.85 -7.48
CA ASP A 86 -8.65 18.95 -7.26
C ASP A 86 -7.31 18.45 -6.74
N TRP A 87 -7.34 17.42 -5.87
CA TRP A 87 -6.14 16.79 -5.36
C TRP A 87 -5.32 16.10 -6.46
N VAL A 88 -5.96 15.33 -7.36
CA VAL A 88 -5.28 14.69 -8.49
C VAL A 88 -4.74 15.72 -9.47
N MET A 89 -5.47 16.82 -9.69
CA MET A 89 -5.07 17.88 -10.63
C MET A 89 -4.02 18.83 -10.05
N SER A 90 -3.89 18.92 -8.74
CA SER A 90 -2.78 19.63 -8.10
C SER A 90 -1.48 18.84 -8.27
N ASP A 91 -0.35 19.52 -8.42
CA ASP A 91 0.97 18.87 -8.36
C ASP A 91 1.39 18.69 -6.89
N ASN A 92 0.62 17.83 -6.18
CA ASN A 92 0.89 17.51 -4.79
C ASN A 92 2.08 16.56 -4.63
N GLU A 93 2.57 16.47 -3.40
CA GLU A 93 3.74 15.66 -3.06
C GLU A 93 3.61 14.19 -3.49
N TYR A 94 2.41 13.58 -3.43
CA TYR A 94 2.21 12.19 -3.83
C TYR A 94 2.57 11.93 -5.31
N PHE A 95 2.23 12.88 -6.21
CA PHE A 95 2.55 12.73 -7.63
C PHE A 95 3.99 13.14 -7.97
N ASN A 96 4.61 13.90 -7.10
CA ASN A 96 6.00 14.32 -7.27
C ASN A 96 7.00 13.35 -6.63
N GLN A 97 6.52 12.46 -5.74
CA GLN A 97 7.32 11.40 -5.16
C GLN A 97 7.79 10.42 -6.24
N GLY A 98 9.05 10.04 -6.19
CA GLY A 98 9.64 9.07 -7.11
C GLY A 98 10.42 9.68 -8.27
N LEU A 99 10.50 11.00 -8.34
CA LEU A 99 11.38 11.69 -9.29
C LEU A 99 12.77 12.01 -8.69
N ASP A 100 12.88 12.05 -7.36
CA ASP A 100 14.12 12.24 -6.64
C ASP A 100 14.61 10.90 -6.04
N GLU A 101 15.88 10.57 -6.28
CA GLU A 101 16.53 9.37 -5.72
C GLU A 101 16.52 9.34 -4.18
N ASP A 102 16.28 10.47 -3.55
CA ASP A 102 16.21 10.63 -2.09
C ASP A 102 14.81 10.42 -1.50
N ASP A 103 13.80 10.16 -2.33
CA ASP A 103 12.45 10.02 -1.84
C ASP A 103 12.24 8.69 -1.10
N THR A 104 12.17 8.78 0.23
CA THR A 104 11.93 7.63 1.13
C THR A 104 10.51 7.06 1.02
N TRP A 105 9.63 7.71 0.29
CA TRP A 105 8.21 7.34 0.16
C TRP A 105 7.91 6.56 -1.12
N ASP A 106 8.80 6.63 -2.10
CA ASP A 106 8.64 5.92 -3.37
C ASP A 106 9.20 4.50 -3.30
N THR A 107 8.37 3.54 -3.69
CA THR A 107 8.74 2.12 -3.70
C THR A 107 9.89 1.84 -4.67
N ILE A 108 9.81 2.40 -5.87
CA ILE A 108 10.80 2.15 -6.92
C ILE A 108 12.09 2.91 -6.64
N GLY A 109 12.01 4.15 -6.19
CA GLY A 109 13.19 4.94 -5.83
C GLY A 109 14.02 4.24 -4.76
N GLN A 110 13.38 3.70 -3.70
CA GLN A 110 14.10 2.95 -2.68
C GLN A 110 14.72 1.65 -3.22
N LEU A 111 14.00 0.90 -4.04
CA LEU A 111 14.53 -0.33 -4.63
C LEU A 111 15.70 -0.05 -5.56
N ASN A 112 15.60 1.00 -6.38
CA ASN A 112 16.66 1.41 -7.31
C ASN A 112 17.92 1.89 -6.56
N ARG A 113 17.74 2.66 -5.47
CA ARG A 113 18.86 3.12 -4.62
C ARG A 113 19.73 1.95 -4.15
N TYR A 114 19.12 0.85 -3.78
CA TYR A 114 19.83 -0.34 -3.30
C TYR A 114 20.16 -1.36 -4.41
N GLY A 115 19.74 -1.11 -5.66
CA GLY A 115 19.91 -2.07 -6.76
C GLY A 115 19.15 -3.39 -6.56
N ILE A 116 18.03 -3.35 -5.83
CA ILE A 116 17.30 -4.55 -5.38
C ILE A 116 16.15 -4.87 -6.32
N LYS A 117 15.98 -6.15 -6.61
CA LYS A 117 14.76 -6.69 -7.22
C LYS A 117 13.98 -7.49 -6.18
N PRO A 118 12.70 -7.20 -5.96
CA PRO A 118 11.87 -8.03 -5.10
C PRO A 118 11.81 -9.47 -5.58
N THR A 119 11.91 -10.41 -4.66
CA THR A 119 11.73 -11.84 -4.95
C THR A 119 10.24 -12.18 -5.11
N HIS A 120 9.40 -11.55 -4.31
CA HIS A 120 7.94 -11.68 -4.39
C HIS A 120 7.26 -10.32 -4.29
N LEU A 121 6.25 -10.12 -5.13
CA LEU A 121 5.33 -8.98 -5.07
C LEU A 121 4.00 -9.47 -4.51
N ILE A 122 3.48 -8.78 -3.51
CA ILE A 122 2.23 -9.10 -2.83
C ILE A 122 1.25 -7.96 -3.10
N ARG A 123 0.26 -8.20 -3.94
CA ARG A 123 -0.77 -7.21 -4.27
C ARG A 123 -1.76 -7.10 -3.12
N SER A 124 -2.02 -5.89 -2.67
CA SER A 124 -2.97 -5.67 -1.57
C SER A 124 -4.40 -6.11 -1.90
N GLU A 125 -4.74 -6.16 -3.17
CA GLU A 125 -6.04 -6.65 -3.66
C GLU A 125 -6.14 -8.19 -3.70
N ASN A 126 -4.98 -8.87 -3.74
CA ASN A 126 -4.89 -10.32 -3.90
C ASN A 126 -3.88 -10.92 -2.91
N VAL A 127 -3.89 -10.41 -1.68
CA VAL A 127 -2.91 -10.81 -0.65
C VAL A 127 -2.86 -12.33 -0.47
N TYR A 128 -4.03 -12.95 -0.44
CA TYR A 128 -4.12 -14.38 -0.27
C TYR A 128 -3.51 -15.16 -1.44
N GLU A 129 -3.98 -14.88 -2.64
CA GLU A 129 -3.55 -15.60 -3.83
C GLU A 129 -2.05 -15.44 -4.07
N ASP A 130 -1.49 -14.26 -3.73
CA ASP A 130 -0.07 -14.02 -3.91
C ASP A 130 0.76 -14.69 -2.81
N LEU A 131 0.33 -14.66 -1.57
CA LEU A 131 1.00 -15.37 -0.47
C LEU A 131 0.95 -16.89 -0.63
N MET A 132 -0.18 -17.45 -1.12
CA MET A 132 -0.31 -18.88 -1.35
C MET A 132 0.59 -19.44 -2.44
N LYS A 133 1.04 -18.60 -3.38
CA LYS A 133 2.03 -19.00 -4.39
C LYS A 133 3.43 -19.22 -3.79
N ILE A 134 3.66 -18.75 -2.57
CA ILE A 134 4.94 -18.87 -1.89
C ILE A 134 4.93 -20.17 -1.07
N PRO A 135 5.70 -21.21 -1.46
CA PRO A 135 5.62 -22.54 -0.83
C PRO A 135 5.84 -22.51 0.69
N PHE A 136 6.76 -21.68 1.16
CA PHE A 136 7.06 -21.50 2.57
C PHE A 136 5.84 -20.97 3.36
N VAL A 137 5.09 -20.02 2.81
CA VAL A 137 3.88 -19.48 3.42
C VAL A 137 2.79 -20.52 3.41
N ASN A 138 2.56 -21.16 2.26
CA ASN A 138 1.54 -22.18 2.08
C ASN A 138 1.69 -23.33 3.10
N GLN A 139 2.91 -23.78 3.37
CA GLN A 139 3.18 -24.84 4.36
C GLN A 139 2.82 -24.46 5.80
N ARG A 140 2.83 -23.16 6.12
CA ARG A 140 2.52 -22.66 7.47
C ARG A 140 1.06 -22.25 7.66
N MET A 141 0.31 -22.15 6.57
CA MET A 141 -1.09 -21.75 6.62
C MET A 141 -1.97 -22.93 7.04
N ASN A 142 -2.74 -22.70 8.10
CA ASN A 142 -3.79 -23.62 8.51
C ASN A 142 -5.14 -23.22 7.87
N GLN A 143 -6.17 -24.06 8.03
CA GLN A 143 -7.48 -23.86 7.39
C GLN A 143 -8.21 -22.56 7.80
N ASP A 144 -7.84 -21.93 8.93
CA ASP A 144 -8.55 -20.75 9.47
C ASP A 144 -7.96 -19.40 9.03
N TRP A 145 -6.89 -19.42 8.27
CA TRP A 145 -6.14 -18.19 7.94
C TRP A 145 -6.95 -17.21 7.07
N GLU A 146 -7.79 -17.69 6.15
CA GLU A 146 -8.65 -16.83 5.32
C GLU A 146 -9.61 -16.01 6.17
N GLN A 147 -10.19 -16.65 7.18
CA GLN A 147 -11.06 -16.00 8.13
C GLN A 147 -10.30 -15.00 8.99
N LYS A 148 -9.08 -15.34 9.42
CA LYS A 148 -8.18 -14.43 10.13
C LYS A 148 -7.78 -13.23 9.29
N LEU A 149 -7.47 -13.43 8.01
CA LEU A 149 -7.12 -12.34 7.10
C LEU A 149 -8.30 -11.36 6.93
N LYS A 150 -9.52 -11.88 6.73
CA LYS A 150 -10.73 -11.06 6.65
C LYS A 150 -10.98 -10.27 7.93
N GLN A 151 -10.73 -10.85 9.10
CA GLN A 151 -10.86 -10.15 10.40
C GLN A 151 -9.81 -9.04 10.56
N ILE A 152 -8.58 -9.27 10.12
CA ILE A 152 -7.49 -8.29 10.20
C ILE A 152 -7.81 -7.04 9.35
N ASP A 153 -8.45 -7.21 8.20
CA ASP A 153 -8.74 -6.13 7.25
C ASP A 153 -9.82 -5.17 7.76
N VAL A 154 -10.81 -5.70 8.47
CA VAL A 154 -12.01 -4.93 8.86
C VAL A 154 -11.77 -3.95 10.02
N GLU A 155 -10.84 -4.22 10.92
CA GLU A 155 -10.85 -3.61 12.25
C GLU A 155 -10.11 -2.27 12.39
N HIS A 156 -9.30 -1.82 11.43
CA HIS A 156 -8.31 -0.79 11.82
C HIS A 156 -8.28 0.56 11.10
N TRP A 157 -8.84 0.71 9.90
CA TRP A 157 -8.57 1.93 9.13
C TRP A 157 -9.75 2.86 8.93
N LYS A 158 -10.95 2.30 8.90
CA LYS A 158 -12.16 3.09 8.68
C LYS A 158 -12.59 3.87 9.93
N ILE A 159 -11.98 3.62 11.09
CA ILE A 159 -12.36 4.27 12.37
C ILE A 159 -12.20 5.80 12.31
N HIS A 160 -11.18 6.25 11.61
CA HIS A 160 -10.88 7.68 11.49
C HIS A 160 -11.40 8.31 10.19
N TYR A 161 -11.97 7.50 9.29
CA TYR A 161 -12.58 8.04 8.10
C TYR A 161 -13.88 8.74 8.45
N LEU A 162 -14.18 9.85 7.77
CA LEU A 162 -15.51 10.39 7.78
C LEU A 162 -16.49 9.36 7.21
N ASP A 163 -17.72 9.36 7.68
CA ASP A 163 -18.72 8.36 7.32
C ASP A 163 -18.93 8.27 5.81
N GLU A 164 -18.87 9.39 5.11
CA GLU A 164 -18.98 9.47 3.65
C GLU A 164 -17.87 8.71 2.87
N TYR A 165 -16.74 8.39 3.52
CA TYR A 165 -15.63 7.68 2.88
C TYR A 165 -15.51 6.21 3.30
N LYS A 166 -16.31 5.75 4.26
CA LYS A 166 -16.21 4.37 4.77
C LYS A 166 -16.61 3.32 3.74
N ASP A 167 -17.62 3.65 2.93
CA ASP A 167 -18.19 2.75 1.93
C ASP A 167 -18.09 3.34 0.51
N LEU A 168 -17.12 4.23 0.30
CA LEU A 168 -16.91 4.89 -0.97
C LEU A 168 -16.51 3.88 -2.05
N ASP A 169 -17.28 3.87 -3.13
CA ASP A 169 -16.89 3.19 -4.37
C ASP A 169 -15.82 4.05 -5.08
N TYR A 170 -14.59 3.58 -5.07
CA TYR A 170 -13.46 4.31 -5.64
C TYR A 170 -13.59 4.54 -7.16
N SER A 171 -14.32 3.67 -7.87
CA SER A 171 -14.52 3.82 -9.32
C SER A 171 -15.29 5.11 -9.65
N THR A 172 -16.17 5.55 -8.75
CA THR A 172 -16.99 6.76 -8.94
C THR A 172 -16.19 8.06 -8.88
N LEU A 173 -14.99 8.01 -8.33
CA LEU A 173 -14.09 9.16 -8.23
C LEU A 173 -13.36 9.47 -9.53
N TYR A 174 -13.27 8.49 -10.44
CA TYR A 174 -12.46 8.61 -11.63
C TYR A 174 -13.26 9.03 -12.86
N THR A 175 -12.77 10.04 -13.53
CA THR A 175 -13.00 10.27 -14.97
C THR A 175 -11.81 9.70 -15.74
N GLN A 176 -11.94 9.58 -17.07
CA GLN A 176 -10.81 9.14 -17.91
C GLN A 176 -9.60 10.07 -17.75
N GLU A 177 -9.83 11.38 -17.66
CA GLU A 177 -8.76 12.37 -17.47
C GLU A 177 -7.99 12.15 -16.16
N LEU A 178 -8.69 11.93 -15.05
CA LEU A 178 -8.06 11.68 -13.75
C LEU A 178 -7.31 10.35 -13.74
N ALA A 179 -7.90 9.33 -14.38
CA ALA A 179 -7.25 8.04 -14.50
C ALA A 179 -5.97 8.13 -15.34
N ASP A 180 -6.01 8.82 -16.48
CA ASP A 180 -4.82 9.03 -17.32
C ASP A 180 -3.72 9.77 -16.55
N ARG A 181 -4.07 10.77 -15.75
CA ARG A 181 -3.10 11.49 -14.95
C ARG A 181 -2.45 10.62 -13.88
N VAL A 182 -3.23 9.85 -13.13
CA VAL A 182 -2.69 8.90 -12.13
C VAL A 182 -1.79 7.87 -12.82
N TRP A 183 -2.23 7.29 -13.93
CA TRP A 183 -1.45 6.30 -14.67
C TRP A 183 -0.11 6.87 -15.14
N ASN A 184 -0.13 8.01 -15.81
CA ASN A 184 1.08 8.62 -16.36
C ASN A 184 2.14 8.94 -15.28
N LYS A 185 1.69 9.22 -14.06
CA LYS A 185 2.58 9.51 -12.93
C LYS A 185 3.00 8.29 -12.13
N LYS A 186 2.21 7.20 -12.13
CA LYS A 186 2.39 6.07 -11.19
C LYS A 186 2.47 4.69 -11.85
N GLN A 187 2.42 4.58 -13.18
CA GLN A 187 2.47 3.28 -13.87
C GLN A 187 3.75 2.48 -13.56
N TYR A 188 4.87 3.15 -13.28
CA TYR A 188 6.12 2.48 -12.95
C TYR A 188 6.04 1.71 -11.61
N GLU A 189 5.17 2.11 -10.67
CA GLU A 189 4.95 1.41 -9.41
C GLU A 189 4.18 0.09 -9.58
N THR A 190 3.69 -0.18 -10.78
CA THR A 190 2.88 -1.38 -11.05
C THR A 190 3.69 -2.66 -11.22
N PHE A 191 4.99 -2.56 -11.46
CA PHE A 191 5.84 -3.69 -11.84
C PHE A 191 5.28 -4.53 -13.01
N GLY A 192 4.47 -3.93 -13.87
CA GLY A 192 3.79 -4.61 -14.97
C GLY A 192 2.61 -5.50 -14.56
N LEU A 193 2.15 -5.45 -13.31
CA LEU A 193 1.05 -6.29 -12.79
C LEU A 193 -0.33 -5.66 -12.91
N TYR A 194 -0.41 -4.39 -13.32
CA TYR A 194 -1.68 -3.68 -13.49
C TYR A 194 -1.75 -3.05 -14.87
N GLU A 195 -2.96 -2.91 -15.37
CA GLU A 195 -3.25 -2.30 -16.67
C GLU A 195 -3.78 -0.87 -16.51
N LYS A 196 -3.64 -0.07 -17.58
CA LYS A 196 -4.08 1.34 -17.59
C LYS A 196 -5.56 1.52 -17.25
N ASP A 197 -6.41 0.60 -17.66
CA ASP A 197 -7.87 0.68 -17.44
C ASP A 197 -8.35 -0.10 -16.22
N SER A 198 -7.43 -0.59 -15.37
CA SER A 198 -7.76 -1.37 -14.18
C SER A 198 -8.61 -0.62 -13.13
N TRP A 199 -8.69 0.72 -13.23
CA TRP A 199 -9.58 1.53 -12.39
C TRP A 199 -11.08 1.27 -12.61
N ARG A 200 -11.46 0.70 -13.76
CA ARG A 200 -12.85 0.36 -14.09
C ARG A 200 -13.35 -0.92 -13.39
N ASN A 201 -12.43 -1.70 -12.86
CA ASN A 201 -12.69 -3.02 -12.28
C ASN A 201 -12.60 -3.01 -10.74
N PHE A 202 -12.88 -1.87 -10.12
CA PHE A 202 -12.97 -1.77 -8.67
C PHE A 202 -14.19 -2.57 -8.16
N ARG A 203 -13.92 -3.70 -7.52
CA ARG A 203 -14.94 -4.48 -6.80
C ARG A 203 -14.47 -4.73 -5.37
#